data_4796504a96f9153fad35372be7563b82
#
_entry.id   4796504a96f9153fad35372be7563b82
#
_cell.length_a   1.000
_cell.length_b   1.000
_cell.length_c   1.000
_cell.angle_alpha   90.00
_cell.angle_beta   90.00
_cell.angle_gamma   90.00
#
_symmetry.space_group_name_H-M   'P 1'
#
loop_
_entity.id
_entity.type
_entity.pdbx_description
1 polymer ?
#
loop_
_entity_poly.entity_id
_entity_poly.type
_entity_poly.pdbx_seq_one_letter_code
_entity_poly.pdbx_strand_id
1 'polypeptide(L)'
;MRSLRWPLAGVFGSLAMVIWSFEMPPPLAQILSDRMLSITPGALFGFLIDKLQLVGKPLFFLGTVGLEVVAGVVAALLLVPLARLRPPALLAAGAALGAVLAALARALLGGEAGAPSVVAGFLIYGVVTAAAGLLLGAALGEEASGRYGQPAQGRRRFLGMAAAAIGGVLAAGAALEIGRTLRGLGEHGSAAPAGPLEISDLVDLGEVADTHPGVVRGLPPASLTPALTPNRDFYVISKNFLDPVVDARSWSLRIQGPLVADPVTLSYEQLRALPSRSEYVTLECISNDVGGHLMSTARWTGVPLRDLLRHAGMRDAARWVAFTCADGYVESLPLEQALEPTTLVVYLMNGEPLPSKHGFPARIITTGRYGMKNPKWLRTIEPVQAPVEGFWEKQGWSTEALVKTTSRIDLPTEHQRVTPDLTFGGVAFAGTRGIKRVELSTDGGATWLPAELERPLSPYTWTLWYLTRQARRGSQVSALVRATDGTGAVQTAASTASYPAGSTGYDARRFSVD
;
A
#
# COMPACT_ATOMS: atom_id res chain seq x y z
N MET A 1 -30.47 9.08 31.34
CA MET A 1 -29.22 9.81 31.02
C MET A 1 -28.06 9.50 31.97
N ARG A 2 -28.29 9.27 33.27
CA ARG A 2 -27.23 8.91 34.25
C ARG A 2 -26.51 7.62 33.88
N SER A 3 -27.22 6.60 33.38
CA SER A 3 -26.64 5.32 32.92
C SER A 3 -25.72 5.42 31.72
N LEU A 4 -25.81 6.51 30.94
CA LEU A 4 -24.99 6.73 29.73
C LEU A 4 -23.69 7.50 30.00
N ARG A 5 -23.46 7.99 31.21
CA ARG A 5 -22.29 8.81 31.57
C ARG A 5 -20.97 8.14 31.23
N TRP A 6 -20.73 6.94 31.74
CA TRP A 6 -19.47 6.23 31.53
C TRP A 6 -19.33 5.65 30.12
N PRO A 7 -20.39 5.11 29.51
CA PRO A 7 -20.32 4.79 28.08
C PRO A 7 -19.91 5.97 27.20
N LEU A 8 -20.52 7.16 27.40
CA LEU A 8 -20.14 8.37 26.66
C LEU A 8 -18.70 8.83 26.97
N ALA A 9 -18.27 8.75 28.22
CA ALA A 9 -16.90 9.05 28.62
C ALA A 9 -15.91 8.11 27.92
N GLY A 10 -16.23 6.82 27.80
CA GLY A 10 -15.43 5.84 27.07
C GLY A 10 -15.32 6.18 25.57
N VAL A 11 -16.39 6.62 24.94
CA VAL A 11 -16.36 7.10 23.54
C VAL A 11 -15.38 8.27 23.40
N PHE A 12 -15.44 9.28 24.28
CA PHE A 12 -14.50 10.41 24.23
C PHE A 12 -13.04 9.98 24.43
N GLY A 13 -12.78 9.07 25.36
CA GLY A 13 -11.43 8.53 25.57
C GLY A 13 -10.91 7.77 24.35
N SER A 14 -11.75 6.92 23.75
CA SER A 14 -11.38 6.17 22.54
C SER A 14 -11.14 7.09 21.36
N LEU A 15 -11.97 8.10 21.14
CA LEU A 15 -11.76 9.09 20.09
C LEU A 15 -10.44 9.85 20.28
N ALA A 16 -10.12 10.26 21.52
CA ALA A 16 -8.84 10.92 21.81
C ALA A 16 -7.64 10.00 21.52
N MET A 17 -7.75 8.72 21.87
CA MET A 17 -6.70 7.72 21.56
C MET A 17 -6.56 7.49 20.05
N VAL A 18 -7.68 7.37 19.33
CA VAL A 18 -7.68 7.23 17.87
C VAL A 18 -7.01 8.45 17.22
N ILE A 19 -7.40 9.67 17.59
CA ILE A 19 -6.77 10.90 17.08
C ILE A 19 -5.28 10.91 17.38
N TRP A 20 -4.86 10.59 18.60
CA TRP A 20 -3.45 10.50 18.97
C TRP A 20 -2.70 9.48 18.11
N SER A 21 -3.31 8.33 17.85
CA SER A 21 -2.66 7.26 17.09
C SER A 21 -2.44 7.61 15.61
N PHE A 22 -3.25 8.50 15.02
CA PHE A 22 -2.99 9.05 13.69
C PHE A 22 -1.78 9.98 13.65
N GLU A 23 -1.52 10.69 14.77
CA GLU A 23 -0.40 11.60 14.90
C GLU A 23 0.94 10.88 15.15
N MET A 24 0.90 9.74 15.85
CA MET A 24 2.06 9.01 16.33
C MET A 24 1.99 7.53 15.92
N PRO A 25 2.35 7.19 14.66
CA PRO A 25 2.26 5.82 14.16
C PRO A 25 3.18 4.84 14.93
N PRO A 26 2.86 3.53 14.95
CA PRO A 26 1.71 2.92 14.26
C PRO A 26 0.40 3.09 15.05
N PRO A 27 -0.75 3.33 14.35
CA PRO A 27 -2.07 3.34 14.99
C PRO A 27 -2.41 1.98 15.62
N LEU A 28 -3.06 1.97 16.79
CA LEU A 28 -3.51 0.73 17.42
C LEU A 28 -4.44 -0.07 16.49
N ALA A 29 -5.35 0.61 15.80
CA ALA A 29 -6.21 -0.01 14.80
C ALA A 29 -5.45 -0.74 13.69
N GLN A 30 -4.27 -0.24 13.30
CA GLN A 30 -3.40 -0.92 12.33
C GLN A 30 -2.78 -2.18 12.94
N ILE A 31 -2.25 -2.12 14.16
CA ILE A 31 -1.68 -3.27 14.86
C ILE A 31 -2.74 -4.37 15.05
N LEU A 32 -3.95 -3.98 15.45
CA LEU A 32 -5.10 -4.88 15.55
C LEU A 32 -5.46 -5.49 14.20
N SER A 33 -5.50 -4.69 13.14
CA SER A 33 -5.78 -5.15 11.78
C SER A 33 -4.74 -6.15 11.31
N ASP A 34 -3.45 -5.85 11.47
CA ASP A 34 -2.35 -6.74 11.08
C ASP A 34 -2.42 -8.07 11.85
N ARG A 35 -2.78 -8.01 13.14
CA ARG A 35 -2.96 -9.21 13.96
C ARG A 35 -4.17 -10.03 13.55
N MET A 36 -5.31 -9.39 13.29
CA MET A 36 -6.51 -10.08 12.79
C MET A 36 -6.24 -10.72 11.42
N LEU A 37 -5.58 -10.02 10.53
CA LEU A 37 -5.18 -10.57 9.23
C LEU A 37 -4.24 -11.77 9.38
N SER A 38 -3.29 -11.74 10.33
CA SER A 38 -2.34 -12.85 10.54
C SER A 38 -2.99 -14.15 11.03
N ILE A 39 -4.18 -14.09 11.60
CA ILE A 39 -4.95 -15.26 12.06
C ILE A 39 -6.10 -15.62 11.10
N THR A 40 -6.36 -14.80 10.08
CA THR A 40 -7.41 -15.07 9.09
C THR A 40 -6.94 -16.19 8.14
N PRO A 41 -7.71 -17.25 7.93
CA PRO A 41 -7.35 -18.28 6.96
C PRO A 41 -7.11 -17.70 5.56
N GLY A 42 -6.02 -18.08 4.90
CA GLY A 42 -5.60 -17.50 3.63
C GLY A 42 -6.68 -17.56 2.53
N ALA A 43 -7.44 -18.64 2.45
CA ALA A 43 -8.55 -18.77 1.50
C ALA A 43 -9.68 -17.76 1.77
N LEU A 44 -10.02 -17.49 3.04
CA LEU A 44 -11.01 -16.46 3.40
C LEU A 44 -10.46 -15.07 3.10
N PHE A 45 -9.18 -14.84 3.40
CA PHE A 45 -8.51 -13.58 3.12
C PHE A 45 -8.46 -13.29 1.61
N GLY A 46 -8.09 -14.28 0.78
CA GLY A 46 -8.10 -14.17 -0.68
C GLY A 46 -9.50 -13.86 -1.22
N PHE A 47 -10.53 -14.61 -0.75
CA PHE A 47 -11.92 -14.35 -1.11
C PHE A 47 -12.38 -12.93 -0.76
N LEU A 48 -12.01 -12.43 0.43
CA LEU A 48 -12.35 -11.06 0.85
C LEU A 48 -11.66 -10.01 -0.03
N ILE A 49 -10.38 -10.21 -0.39
CA ILE A 49 -9.68 -9.31 -1.32
C ILE A 49 -10.36 -9.32 -2.67
N ASP A 50 -10.63 -10.49 -3.26
CA ASP A 50 -11.26 -10.60 -4.57
C ASP A 50 -12.65 -9.95 -4.61
N LYS A 51 -13.45 -10.07 -3.55
CA LYS A 51 -14.82 -9.54 -3.52
C LYS A 51 -14.93 -8.10 -3.08
N LEU A 52 -14.07 -7.64 -2.18
CA LEU A 52 -14.18 -6.31 -1.57
C LEU A 52 -13.18 -5.31 -2.15
N GLN A 53 -12.12 -5.77 -2.83
CA GLN A 53 -11.12 -4.92 -3.51
C GLN A 53 -10.85 -3.57 -2.82
N LEU A 54 -11.27 -2.45 -3.46
CA LEU A 54 -11.04 -1.08 -2.97
C LEU A 54 -11.80 -0.72 -1.69
N VAL A 55 -12.95 -1.37 -1.41
CA VAL A 55 -13.78 -1.05 -0.24
C VAL A 55 -13.48 -1.93 0.97
N GLY A 56 -12.86 -3.09 0.78
CA GLY A 56 -12.58 -4.04 1.86
C GLY A 56 -11.68 -3.46 2.94
N LYS A 57 -10.60 -2.80 2.57
CA LYS A 57 -9.68 -2.15 3.51
C LYS A 57 -10.35 -1.06 4.36
N PRO A 58 -11.02 -0.04 3.77
CA PRO A 58 -11.72 0.97 4.55
C PRO A 58 -12.76 0.38 5.51
N LEU A 59 -13.55 -0.60 5.07
CA LEU A 59 -14.55 -1.25 5.91
C LEU A 59 -13.92 -2.03 7.06
N PHE A 60 -12.86 -2.77 6.81
CA PHE A 60 -12.14 -3.52 7.83
C PHE A 60 -11.50 -2.58 8.87
N PHE A 61 -10.89 -1.48 8.42
CA PHE A 61 -10.35 -0.45 9.32
C PHE A 61 -11.45 0.19 10.18
N LEU A 62 -12.52 0.64 9.57
CA LEU A 62 -13.66 1.17 10.33
C LEU A 62 -14.19 0.16 11.35
N GLY A 63 -14.18 -1.13 10.98
CA GLY A 63 -14.51 -2.23 11.90
C GLY A 63 -13.54 -2.32 13.09
N THR A 64 -12.23 -2.21 12.85
CA THR A 64 -11.22 -2.23 13.93
C THR A 64 -11.29 -0.99 14.82
N VAL A 65 -11.49 0.19 14.25
CA VAL A 65 -11.75 1.43 15.03
C VAL A 65 -13.04 1.29 15.83
N GLY A 66 -14.11 0.75 15.23
CA GLY A 66 -15.35 0.45 15.93
C GLY A 66 -15.15 -0.48 17.12
N LEU A 67 -14.37 -1.55 16.94
CA LEU A 67 -14.03 -2.48 18.03
C LEU A 67 -13.22 -1.79 19.13
N GLU A 68 -12.28 -0.91 18.78
CA GLU A 68 -11.49 -0.10 19.71
C GLU A 68 -12.41 0.80 20.55
N VAL A 69 -13.38 1.46 19.92
CA VAL A 69 -14.37 2.30 20.62
C VAL A 69 -15.24 1.46 21.55
N VAL A 70 -15.73 0.30 21.10
CA VAL A 70 -16.55 -0.61 21.93
C VAL A 70 -15.73 -1.10 23.14
N ALA A 71 -14.50 -1.55 22.91
CA ALA A 71 -13.61 -1.99 23.99
C ALA A 71 -13.33 -0.86 24.99
N GLY A 72 -13.13 0.37 24.50
CA GLY A 72 -12.96 1.55 25.34
C GLY A 72 -14.22 1.89 26.15
N VAL A 73 -15.40 1.78 25.56
CA VAL A 73 -16.66 1.93 26.31
C VAL A 73 -16.77 0.91 27.45
N VAL A 74 -16.45 -0.36 27.15
CA VAL A 74 -16.46 -1.42 28.18
C VAL A 74 -15.42 -1.13 29.27
N ALA A 75 -14.22 -0.73 28.90
CA ALA A 75 -13.16 -0.39 29.86
C ALA A 75 -13.54 0.81 30.74
N ALA A 76 -14.25 1.81 30.20
CA ALA A 76 -14.73 2.97 30.98
C ALA A 76 -15.67 2.57 32.12
N LEU A 77 -16.40 1.46 31.99
CA LEU A 77 -17.28 0.96 33.05
C LEU A 77 -16.50 0.53 34.30
N LEU A 78 -15.20 0.22 34.18
CA LEU A 78 -14.32 -0.08 35.31
C LEU A 78 -14.09 1.13 36.22
N LEU A 79 -14.34 2.35 35.72
CA LEU A 79 -14.26 3.58 36.51
C LEU A 79 -15.54 3.87 37.29
N VAL A 80 -16.65 3.16 37.03
CA VAL A 80 -17.93 3.36 37.70
C VAL A 80 -17.82 3.28 39.23
N PRO A 81 -17.19 2.23 39.83
CA PRO A 81 -17.06 2.13 41.29
C PRO A 81 -16.18 3.23 41.87
N LEU A 82 -15.32 3.83 41.08
CA LEU A 82 -14.37 4.87 41.47
C LEU A 82 -14.96 6.30 41.30
N ALA A 83 -16.17 6.42 40.76
CA ALA A 83 -16.80 7.69 40.46
C ALA A 83 -16.97 8.63 41.67
N ARG A 84 -16.88 8.09 42.89
CA ARG A 84 -16.97 8.84 44.15
C ARG A 84 -15.63 9.43 44.61
N LEU A 85 -14.52 9.10 43.97
CA LEU A 85 -13.23 9.64 44.32
C LEU A 85 -13.14 11.14 44.02
N ARG A 86 -12.23 11.83 44.75
CA ARG A 86 -11.90 13.22 44.43
C ARG A 86 -11.34 13.33 43.01
N PRO A 87 -11.56 14.46 42.31
CA PRO A 87 -11.14 14.61 40.92
C PRO A 87 -9.69 14.18 40.62
N PRO A 88 -8.65 14.59 41.42
CA PRO A 88 -7.29 14.16 41.13
C PRO A 88 -7.09 12.65 41.30
N ALA A 89 -7.75 12.02 42.25
CA ALA A 89 -7.67 10.57 42.46
C ALA A 89 -8.40 9.80 41.34
N LEU A 90 -9.48 10.33 40.78
CA LEU A 90 -10.16 9.72 39.64
C LEU A 90 -9.36 9.86 38.36
N LEU A 91 -8.66 10.99 38.12
CA LEU A 91 -7.73 11.13 37.01
C LEU A 91 -6.54 10.17 37.13
N ALA A 92 -5.99 9.99 38.33
CA ALA A 92 -4.95 9.00 38.59
C ALA A 92 -5.44 7.56 38.34
N ALA A 93 -6.68 7.24 38.71
CA ALA A 93 -7.31 5.95 38.42
C ALA A 93 -7.51 5.75 36.91
N GLY A 94 -7.86 6.80 36.17
CA GLY A 94 -7.93 6.78 34.71
C GLY A 94 -6.56 6.49 34.08
N ALA A 95 -5.50 7.18 34.52
CA ALA A 95 -4.14 6.91 34.06
C ALA A 95 -3.69 5.48 34.36
N ALA A 96 -4.00 4.96 35.57
CA ALA A 96 -3.72 3.56 35.93
C ALA A 96 -4.46 2.56 35.04
N LEU A 97 -5.74 2.82 34.72
CA LEU A 97 -6.49 2.01 33.76
C LEU A 97 -5.82 2.01 32.38
N GLY A 98 -5.40 3.17 31.89
CA GLY A 98 -4.67 3.29 30.64
C GLY A 98 -3.37 2.47 30.65
N ALA A 99 -2.59 2.53 31.72
CA ALA A 99 -1.35 1.74 31.86
C ALA A 99 -1.63 0.21 31.87
N VAL A 100 -2.68 -0.23 32.54
CA VAL A 100 -3.10 -1.65 32.53
C VAL A 100 -3.51 -2.09 31.13
N LEU A 101 -4.31 -1.27 30.43
CA LEU A 101 -4.73 -1.57 29.04
C LEU A 101 -3.53 -1.63 28.09
N ALA A 102 -2.54 -0.73 28.24
CA ALA A 102 -1.30 -0.77 27.48
C ALA A 102 -0.51 -2.07 27.72
N ALA A 103 -0.40 -2.51 28.99
CA ALA A 103 0.25 -3.76 29.35
C ALA A 103 -0.46 -4.98 28.77
N LEU A 104 -1.80 -5.01 28.81
CA LEU A 104 -2.61 -6.05 28.21
C LEU A 104 -2.47 -6.07 26.68
N ALA A 105 -2.53 -4.91 26.04
CA ALA A 105 -2.34 -4.79 24.60
C ALA A 105 -0.96 -5.34 24.17
N ARG A 106 0.11 -4.97 24.91
CA ARG A 106 1.46 -5.51 24.68
C ARG A 106 1.52 -7.03 24.83
N ALA A 107 0.87 -7.57 25.83
CA ALA A 107 0.84 -9.02 26.05
C ALA A 107 0.09 -9.79 24.95
N LEU A 108 -1.01 -9.23 24.44
CA LEU A 108 -1.88 -9.87 23.45
C LEU A 108 -1.42 -9.63 22.00
N LEU A 109 -0.92 -8.44 21.69
CA LEU A 109 -0.62 -8.00 20.33
C LEU A 109 0.88 -8.04 19.99
N GLY A 110 1.75 -8.22 20.98
CA GLY A 110 3.19 -8.33 20.78
C GLY A 110 3.95 -7.02 20.93
N GLY A 111 5.22 -7.02 20.49
CA GLY A 111 6.20 -5.94 20.78
C GLY A 111 5.80 -4.56 20.26
N GLU A 112 5.15 -4.48 19.10
CA GLU A 112 4.72 -3.19 18.50
C GLU A 112 3.68 -2.46 19.36
N ALA A 113 2.78 -3.19 20.04
CA ALA A 113 1.83 -2.60 20.99
C ALA A 113 2.50 -2.01 22.25
N GLY A 114 3.79 -2.30 22.46
CA GLY A 114 4.61 -1.67 23.50
C GLY A 114 5.33 -0.41 23.05
N ALA A 115 5.16 0.05 21.82
CA ALA A 115 5.74 1.29 21.33
C ALA A 115 5.32 2.48 22.22
N PRO A 116 6.22 3.44 22.51
CA PRO A 116 5.91 4.58 23.38
C PRO A 116 4.66 5.36 22.96
N SER A 117 4.42 5.46 21.64
CA SER A 117 3.22 6.12 21.07
C SER A 117 1.92 5.41 21.44
N VAL A 118 1.90 4.08 21.39
CA VAL A 118 0.73 3.26 21.75
C VAL A 118 0.46 3.33 23.25
N VAL A 119 1.50 3.22 24.07
CA VAL A 119 1.40 3.37 25.54
C VAL A 119 0.86 4.75 25.91
N ALA A 120 1.38 5.82 25.29
CA ALA A 120 0.88 7.17 25.49
C ALA A 120 -0.60 7.30 25.08
N GLY A 121 -1.02 6.67 23.97
CA GLY A 121 -2.41 6.62 23.54
C GLY A 121 -3.34 6.02 24.58
N PHE A 122 -2.97 4.90 25.20
CA PHE A 122 -3.74 4.30 26.29
C PHE A 122 -3.80 5.17 27.55
N LEU A 123 -2.72 5.87 27.90
CA LEU A 123 -2.71 6.82 29.01
C LEU A 123 -3.65 8.00 28.73
N ILE A 124 -3.62 8.54 27.51
CA ILE A 124 -4.54 9.59 27.06
C ILE A 124 -5.98 9.09 27.15
N TYR A 125 -6.28 7.89 26.65
CA TYR A 125 -7.58 7.26 26.78
C TYR A 125 -8.08 7.29 28.23
N GLY A 126 -7.27 6.78 29.17
CA GLY A 126 -7.66 6.67 30.58
C GLY A 126 -7.92 8.02 31.23
N VAL A 127 -7.04 8.99 31.00
CA VAL A 127 -7.17 10.36 31.57
C VAL A 127 -8.38 11.09 30.97
N VAL A 128 -8.56 11.04 29.64
CA VAL A 128 -9.69 11.71 28.96
C VAL A 128 -11.01 11.07 29.37
N THR A 129 -11.06 9.74 29.50
CA THR A 129 -12.26 9.03 29.98
C THR A 129 -12.64 9.46 31.39
N ALA A 130 -11.67 9.54 32.31
CA ALA A 130 -11.93 10.00 33.68
C ALA A 130 -12.39 11.46 33.72
N ALA A 131 -11.75 12.34 32.97
CA ALA A 131 -12.12 13.75 32.84
C ALA A 131 -13.53 13.92 32.25
N ALA A 132 -13.83 13.25 31.15
CA ALA A 132 -15.16 13.27 30.50
C ALA A 132 -16.24 12.74 31.46
N GLY A 133 -15.95 11.67 32.21
CA GLY A 133 -16.82 11.14 33.23
C GLY A 133 -17.14 12.16 34.33
N LEU A 134 -16.15 12.92 34.83
CA LEU A 134 -16.35 14.00 35.77
C LEU A 134 -17.26 15.09 35.21
N LEU A 135 -16.99 15.52 33.98
CA LEU A 135 -17.71 16.58 33.29
C LEU A 135 -19.16 16.22 33.02
N LEU A 136 -19.41 15.02 32.52
CA LEU A 136 -20.74 14.50 32.28
C LEU A 136 -21.51 14.34 33.62
N GLY A 137 -20.83 13.91 34.70
CA GLY A 137 -21.43 13.83 36.02
C GLY A 137 -21.88 15.19 36.55
N ALA A 138 -21.03 16.21 36.42
CA ALA A 138 -21.38 17.58 36.79
C ALA A 138 -22.52 18.16 35.92
N ALA A 139 -22.51 17.88 34.61
CA ALA A 139 -23.54 18.32 33.67
C ALA A 139 -24.91 17.66 33.96
N LEU A 140 -24.90 16.39 34.38
CA LEU A 140 -26.13 15.63 34.69
C LEU A 140 -26.66 15.85 36.12
N GLY A 141 -26.01 16.73 36.91
CA GLY A 141 -26.46 17.08 38.26
C GLY A 141 -26.23 16.00 39.32
N GLU A 142 -25.25 15.12 39.10
CA GLU A 142 -24.76 14.15 40.08
C GLU A 142 -23.90 14.86 41.13
N GLU A 143 -24.48 15.78 41.92
CA GLU A 143 -23.78 16.33 43.07
C GLU A 143 -23.57 15.23 44.11
N ALA A 144 -22.31 15.12 44.56
CA ALA A 144 -22.01 14.41 45.78
C ALA A 144 -22.91 15.01 46.89
N SER A 145 -23.82 14.21 47.39
CA SER A 145 -24.63 14.55 48.53
C SER A 145 -23.74 14.72 49.77
N GLY A 146 -23.27 15.90 50.00
CA GLY A 146 -22.40 16.22 51.14
C GLY A 146 -21.77 17.60 51.05
N ARG A 147 -22.48 18.60 51.62
CA ARG A 147 -21.95 19.89 52.07
C ARG A 147 -21.08 20.68 51.10
N TYR A 148 -21.72 21.53 50.31
CA TYR A 148 -21.33 22.93 50.10
C TYR A 148 -22.39 23.57 49.18
N GLY A 149 -23.28 24.34 49.82
CA GLY A 149 -24.18 25.24 49.10
C GLY A 149 -23.38 26.41 48.53
N GLN A 150 -23.26 26.46 47.26
CA GLN A 150 -23.02 27.67 46.48
C GLN A 150 -23.52 27.44 45.04
N PRO A 151 -24.22 28.43 44.44
CA PRO A 151 -25.07 28.17 43.28
C PRO A 151 -24.36 28.40 41.95
N ALA A 152 -25.00 27.90 40.93
CA ALA A 152 -25.05 28.23 39.49
C ALA A 152 -23.81 28.86 38.78
N GLN A 153 -23.02 29.74 39.39
CA GLN A 153 -21.87 30.41 38.72
C GLN A 153 -20.63 29.53 38.57
N GLY A 154 -20.34 28.68 39.57
CA GLY A 154 -19.25 27.72 39.51
C GLY A 154 -19.47 26.65 38.45
N ARG A 155 -20.73 26.24 38.27
CA ARG A 155 -21.16 25.22 37.31
C ARG A 155 -21.00 25.69 35.85
N ARG A 156 -21.40 26.94 35.53
CA ARG A 156 -21.21 27.54 34.20
C ARG A 156 -19.75 27.77 33.87
N ARG A 157 -18.92 28.21 34.82
CA ARG A 157 -17.46 28.37 34.61
C ARG A 157 -16.76 27.03 34.40
N PHE A 158 -17.14 26.01 35.19
CA PHE A 158 -16.56 24.66 35.03
C PHE A 158 -16.98 24.01 33.71
N LEU A 159 -18.23 24.08 33.30
CA LEU A 159 -18.71 23.58 32.01
C LEU A 159 -18.05 24.34 30.83
N GLY A 160 -17.84 25.66 31.00
CA GLY A 160 -17.11 26.47 30.01
C GLY A 160 -15.65 26.10 29.90
N MET A 161 -14.96 25.85 31.01
CA MET A 161 -13.54 25.39 30.98
C MET A 161 -13.42 23.98 30.43
N ALA A 162 -14.38 23.13 30.69
CA ALA A 162 -14.42 21.76 30.21
C ALA A 162 -14.71 21.66 28.73
N ALA A 163 -15.70 22.43 28.25
CA ALA A 163 -15.96 22.57 26.82
C ALA A 163 -14.77 23.22 26.10
N ALA A 164 -14.09 24.18 26.73
CA ALA A 164 -12.86 24.78 26.22
C ALA A 164 -11.69 23.79 26.20
N ALA A 165 -11.55 22.90 27.19
CA ALA A 165 -10.51 21.86 27.21
C ALA A 165 -10.75 20.80 26.13
N ILE A 166 -11.99 20.32 25.98
CA ILE A 166 -12.35 19.36 24.91
C ILE A 166 -12.25 20.04 23.54
N GLY A 167 -12.78 21.25 23.41
CA GLY A 167 -12.66 22.06 22.21
C GLY A 167 -11.22 22.43 21.89
N GLY A 168 -10.37 22.66 22.89
CA GLY A 168 -8.94 22.91 22.75
C GLY A 168 -8.17 21.68 22.26
N VAL A 169 -8.48 20.49 22.76
CA VAL A 169 -7.88 19.23 22.26
C VAL A 169 -8.31 18.95 20.82
N LEU A 170 -9.59 19.14 20.50
CA LEU A 170 -10.10 18.97 19.14
C LEU A 170 -9.57 20.05 18.18
N ALA A 171 -9.44 21.30 18.64
CA ALA A 171 -8.89 22.40 17.86
C ALA A 171 -7.38 22.26 17.68
N ALA A 172 -6.64 21.77 18.69
CA ALA A 172 -5.22 21.48 18.58
C ALA A 172 -4.95 20.31 17.61
N GLY A 173 -5.77 19.25 17.65
CA GLY A 173 -5.72 18.16 16.69
C GLY A 173 -6.01 18.66 15.27
N ALA A 174 -7.07 19.45 15.08
CA ALA A 174 -7.42 20.03 13.78
C ALA A 174 -6.36 21.03 13.29
N ALA A 175 -5.80 21.87 14.19
CA ALA A 175 -4.74 22.83 13.83
C ALA A 175 -3.43 22.15 13.48
N LEU A 176 -3.08 21.03 14.16
CA LEU A 176 -1.94 20.18 13.82
C LEU A 176 -2.13 19.53 12.45
N GLU A 177 -3.35 19.03 12.15
CA GLU A 177 -3.68 18.42 10.86
C GLU A 177 -3.65 19.45 9.73
N ILE A 178 -4.25 20.64 9.94
CA ILE A 178 -4.16 21.77 9.01
C ILE A 178 -2.70 22.21 8.85
N GLY A 179 -1.94 22.29 9.95
CA GLY A 179 -0.52 22.64 9.92
C GLY A 179 0.35 21.59 9.22
N ARG A 180 0.00 20.30 9.28
CA ARG A 180 0.65 19.22 8.51
C ARG A 180 0.25 19.27 7.06
N THR A 181 -1.03 19.44 6.75
CA THR A 181 -1.53 19.58 5.37
C THR A 181 -0.92 20.79 4.71
N LEU A 182 -0.83 21.93 5.40
CA LEU A 182 -0.18 23.14 4.90
C LEU A 182 1.34 23.00 4.80
N ARG A 183 2.00 22.29 5.72
CA ARG A 183 3.42 21.94 5.60
C ARG A 183 3.65 20.93 4.48
N GLY A 184 2.81 19.91 4.34
CA GLY A 184 2.85 19.00 3.20
C GLY A 184 2.65 19.69 1.86
N LEU A 185 1.81 20.74 1.78
CA LEU A 185 1.65 21.58 0.61
C LEU A 185 2.84 22.55 0.40
N GLY A 186 3.50 22.97 1.50
CA GLY A 186 4.70 23.82 1.46
C GLY A 186 6.00 23.04 1.26
N GLU A 187 6.08 21.82 1.73
CA GLU A 187 7.26 20.94 1.57
C GLU A 187 7.33 20.26 0.18
N HIS A 188 6.27 20.33 -0.63
CA HIS A 188 6.37 20.10 -2.08
C HIS A 188 7.17 21.21 -2.79
N GLY A 189 7.56 22.25 -2.06
CA GLY A 189 8.31 23.41 -2.58
C GLY A 189 9.70 23.63 -2.00
N SER A 190 10.24 22.77 -1.11
CA SER A 190 11.50 23.08 -0.42
C SER A 190 12.44 21.92 -0.07
N ALA A 191 12.34 20.79 -0.75
CA ALA A 191 13.56 20.10 -1.14
C ALA A 191 13.83 20.60 -2.56
N ALA A 192 14.63 21.64 -2.69
CA ALA A 192 15.16 22.00 -3.99
C ALA A 192 15.79 20.72 -4.53
N PRO A 193 15.25 20.11 -5.60
CA PRO A 193 16.01 19.14 -6.34
C PRO A 193 17.26 19.88 -6.80
N ALA A 194 18.40 19.26 -6.76
CA ALA A 194 19.42 19.55 -7.76
C ALA A 194 18.67 19.76 -9.07
N GLY A 195 18.94 20.87 -9.76
CA GLY A 195 18.13 21.41 -10.85
C GLY A 195 17.58 20.39 -11.84
N PRO A 196 16.63 20.77 -12.67
CA PRO A 196 16.01 19.85 -13.61
C PRO A 196 17.12 19.10 -14.34
N LEU A 197 17.13 17.77 -14.22
CA LEU A 197 17.98 16.91 -15.02
C LEU A 197 17.70 17.26 -16.47
N GLU A 198 18.67 17.80 -17.17
CA GLU A 198 18.51 18.14 -18.57
C GLU A 198 18.14 16.87 -19.34
N ILE A 199 17.29 17.02 -20.36
CA ILE A 199 16.82 15.92 -21.22
C ILE A 199 18.00 15.17 -21.87
N SER A 200 19.19 15.78 -21.92
CA SER A 200 20.44 15.15 -22.36
C SER A 200 20.91 13.97 -21.53
N ASP A 201 20.51 13.89 -20.23
CA ASP A 201 20.84 12.75 -19.36
C ASP A 201 19.92 11.53 -19.60
N LEU A 202 19.01 11.64 -20.58
CA LEU A 202 18.04 10.62 -20.94
C LEU A 202 18.54 9.64 -22.03
N VAL A 203 19.77 9.79 -22.53
CA VAL A 203 20.27 9.02 -23.66
C VAL A 203 21.52 8.24 -23.30
N ASP A 204 21.33 7.14 -22.59
CA ASP A 204 22.09 5.92 -22.85
C ASP A 204 21.15 4.72 -22.71
N LEU A 205 20.20 4.65 -23.63
CA LEU A 205 19.51 3.41 -23.93
C LEU A 205 20.49 2.61 -24.79
N GLY A 206 21.30 1.76 -24.15
CA GLY A 206 22.04 0.75 -24.90
C GLY A 206 21.07 0.11 -25.90
N GLU A 207 21.49 -0.02 -27.16
CA GLU A 207 20.67 -0.59 -28.22
C GLU A 207 20.00 -1.86 -27.75
N VAL A 208 18.67 -1.79 -27.54
CA VAL A 208 17.86 -2.96 -27.29
C VAL A 208 17.87 -3.73 -28.61
N ALA A 209 18.57 -4.85 -28.64
CA ALA A 209 18.63 -5.71 -29.82
C ALA A 209 17.17 -6.01 -30.25
N ASP A 210 16.88 -5.77 -31.51
CA ASP A 210 15.58 -5.99 -32.12
C ASP A 210 15.30 -7.49 -32.21
N THR A 211 14.74 -8.06 -31.14
CA THR A 211 14.45 -9.50 -31.03
C THR A 211 12.96 -9.83 -31.26
N HIS A 212 12.14 -8.84 -31.64
CA HIS A 212 10.69 -9.06 -31.82
C HIS A 212 10.31 -8.98 -33.29
N PRO A 213 10.10 -10.12 -33.97
CA PRO A 213 9.49 -10.13 -35.29
C PRO A 213 7.97 -9.82 -35.10
N GLY A 214 7.50 -8.76 -35.73
CA GLY A 214 6.08 -8.40 -35.76
C GLY A 214 5.72 -7.00 -35.24
N VAL A 215 6.69 -6.15 -35.01
CA VAL A 215 6.47 -4.75 -34.59
C VAL A 215 5.85 -3.94 -35.72
N VAL A 216 4.75 -3.30 -35.39
CA VAL A 216 3.91 -2.58 -36.33
C VAL A 216 4.43 -1.20 -36.65
N ARG A 217 4.22 -0.84 -37.90
CA ARG A 217 4.51 0.47 -38.48
C ARG A 217 3.24 1.33 -38.52
N GLY A 218 2.58 1.54 -37.41
CA GLY A 218 1.41 2.40 -37.30
C GLY A 218 1.44 3.18 -35.99
N LEU A 219 0.83 4.36 -35.95
CA LEU A 219 0.58 5.06 -34.70
C LEU A 219 -0.59 4.40 -33.98
N PRO A 220 -0.46 4.05 -32.70
CA PRO A 220 -1.56 3.51 -31.93
C PRO A 220 -2.70 4.54 -31.82
N PRO A 221 -3.94 4.10 -31.58
CA PRO A 221 -5.02 5.02 -31.23
C PRO A 221 -4.63 5.94 -30.07
N ALA A 222 -4.86 7.22 -30.20
CA ALA A 222 -4.53 8.21 -29.16
C ALA A 222 -5.20 7.93 -27.80
N SER A 223 -6.28 7.13 -27.79
CA SER A 223 -7.02 6.68 -26.62
C SER A 223 -6.50 5.38 -26.01
N LEU A 224 -5.46 4.76 -26.59
CA LEU A 224 -4.87 3.54 -26.05
C LEU A 224 -4.17 3.84 -24.71
N THR A 225 -4.10 2.83 -23.84
CA THR A 225 -3.29 2.87 -22.61
C THR A 225 -1.87 3.32 -22.97
N PRO A 226 -1.31 4.33 -22.25
CA PRO A 226 0.03 4.83 -22.58
C PRO A 226 1.09 3.77 -22.28
N ALA A 227 2.14 3.70 -23.10
CA ALA A 227 3.25 2.77 -22.90
C ALA A 227 3.95 3.00 -21.54
N LEU A 228 4.02 4.24 -21.09
CA LEU A 228 4.54 4.67 -19.79
C LEU A 228 3.42 5.28 -18.94
N THR A 229 3.17 4.73 -17.76
CA THR A 229 2.11 5.21 -16.87
C THR A 229 2.61 6.43 -16.07
N PRO A 230 1.89 7.59 -16.09
CA PRO A 230 2.22 8.71 -15.23
C PRO A 230 2.22 8.32 -13.75
N ASN A 231 3.10 8.93 -12.93
CA ASN A 231 3.24 8.58 -11.51
C ASN A 231 1.92 8.67 -10.72
N ARG A 232 1.06 9.64 -11.06
CA ARG A 232 -0.25 9.83 -10.39
C ARG A 232 -1.25 8.70 -10.70
N ASP A 233 -1.11 8.05 -11.88
CA ASP A 233 -2.04 7.05 -12.40
C ASP A 233 -1.50 5.63 -12.21
N PHE A 234 -0.27 5.49 -11.70
CA PHE A 234 0.34 4.19 -11.43
C PHE A 234 -0.39 3.50 -10.27
N TYR A 235 -0.78 2.23 -10.43
CA TYR A 235 -1.55 1.53 -9.41
C TYR A 235 -0.81 1.45 -8.06
N VAL A 236 -1.57 1.50 -6.97
CA VAL A 236 -1.05 1.43 -5.60
C VAL A 236 -1.73 0.32 -4.84
N ILE A 237 -0.94 -0.62 -4.35
CA ILE A 237 -1.36 -1.61 -3.35
C ILE A 237 -0.40 -1.52 -2.17
N SER A 238 -0.95 -1.53 -0.97
CA SER A 238 -0.21 -1.56 0.29
C SER A 238 -0.92 -2.47 1.28
N LYS A 239 -0.17 -3.13 2.18
CA LYS A 239 -0.77 -3.84 3.31
C LYS A 239 -1.33 -2.87 4.36
N ASN A 240 -0.75 -1.66 4.39
CA ASN A 240 -1.06 -0.65 5.40
C ASN A 240 -2.37 0.08 5.09
N PHE A 241 -3.02 0.61 6.13
CA PHE A 241 -4.06 1.62 6.01
C PHE A 241 -3.46 2.99 5.74
N LEU A 242 -2.47 3.33 6.56
CA LEU A 242 -1.69 4.55 6.42
C LEU A 242 -0.29 4.14 6.02
N ASP A 243 0.11 4.54 4.83
CA ASP A 243 1.46 4.34 4.37
C ASP A 243 2.42 5.17 5.23
N PRO A 244 3.63 4.66 5.54
CA PRO A 244 4.59 5.41 6.34
C PRO A 244 5.05 6.67 5.61
N VAL A 245 5.17 7.76 6.36
CA VAL A 245 5.86 8.97 5.90
C VAL A 245 7.30 8.88 6.36
N VAL A 246 8.23 8.74 5.43
CA VAL A 246 9.66 8.58 5.72
C VAL A 246 10.40 9.86 5.38
N ASP A 247 11.06 10.46 6.37
CA ASP A 247 11.94 11.61 6.17
C ASP A 247 13.31 11.14 5.64
N ALA A 248 13.67 11.58 4.42
CA ALA A 248 14.93 11.22 3.78
C ALA A 248 16.16 11.69 4.58
N ARG A 249 16.05 12.78 5.34
CA ARG A 249 17.17 13.32 6.15
C ARG A 249 17.59 12.39 7.28
N SER A 250 16.63 11.64 7.84
CA SER A 250 16.88 10.67 8.92
C SER A 250 16.86 9.23 8.43
N TRP A 251 16.56 9.02 7.14
CA TRP A 251 16.52 7.69 6.56
C TRP A 251 17.93 7.15 6.32
N SER A 252 18.08 5.85 6.51
CA SER A 252 19.27 5.11 6.08
C SER A 252 18.90 3.73 5.57
N LEU A 253 19.67 3.27 4.58
CA LEU A 253 19.66 1.89 4.09
C LEU A 253 20.84 1.14 4.71
N ARG A 254 20.56 0.02 5.37
CA ARG A 254 21.58 -0.84 5.95
C ARG A 254 21.71 -2.14 5.18
N ILE A 255 22.92 -2.50 4.82
CA ILE A 255 23.26 -3.81 4.29
C ILE A 255 24.05 -4.51 5.38
N GLN A 256 23.48 -5.56 5.97
CA GLN A 256 23.98 -6.14 7.22
C GLN A 256 23.68 -7.64 7.30
N GLY A 257 24.05 -8.26 8.40
CA GLY A 257 23.76 -9.66 8.73
C GLY A 257 25.01 -10.54 8.77
N PRO A 258 24.88 -11.78 9.24
CA PRO A 258 26.04 -12.67 9.45
C PRO A 258 26.73 -13.08 8.14
N LEU A 259 26.07 -12.91 6.99
CA LEU A 259 26.61 -13.20 5.67
C LEU A 259 27.12 -11.96 4.93
N VAL A 260 27.42 -10.89 5.67
CA VAL A 260 28.06 -9.66 5.20
C VAL A 260 29.39 -9.52 5.91
N ALA A 261 30.48 -9.29 5.16
CA ALA A 261 31.81 -9.09 5.74
C ALA A 261 31.97 -7.64 6.27
N ASP A 262 31.52 -6.68 5.47
CA ASP A 262 31.68 -5.25 5.70
C ASP A 262 30.29 -4.58 5.69
N PRO A 263 29.59 -4.50 6.85
CA PRO A 263 28.27 -3.87 6.93
C PRO A 263 28.27 -2.43 6.45
N VAL A 264 27.32 -2.08 5.60
CA VAL A 264 27.22 -0.77 4.96
C VAL A 264 25.97 -0.05 5.45
N THR A 265 26.09 1.25 5.72
CA THR A 265 24.97 2.15 5.99
C THR A 265 25.06 3.33 5.04
N LEU A 266 24.00 3.57 4.26
CA LEU A 266 23.94 4.65 3.29
C LEU A 266 22.83 5.63 3.65
N SER A 267 23.15 6.94 3.65
CA SER A 267 22.11 7.97 3.63
C SER A 267 21.43 8.02 2.25
N TYR A 268 20.36 8.79 2.15
CA TYR A 268 19.66 8.98 0.86
C TYR A 268 20.57 9.64 -0.19
N GLU A 269 21.35 10.65 0.22
CA GLU A 269 22.31 11.32 -0.64
C GLU A 269 23.43 10.40 -1.08
N GLN A 270 23.96 9.58 -0.17
CA GLN A 270 24.99 8.59 -0.49
C GLN A 270 24.48 7.54 -1.48
N LEU A 271 23.23 7.04 -1.29
CA LEU A 271 22.63 6.10 -2.24
C LEU A 271 22.50 6.72 -3.64
N ARG A 272 22.07 7.98 -3.73
CA ARG A 272 21.91 8.70 -5.00
C ARG A 272 23.25 9.01 -5.70
N ALA A 273 24.30 9.12 -4.95
CA ALA A 273 25.67 9.39 -5.48
C ALA A 273 26.34 8.14 -6.08
N LEU A 274 25.80 6.94 -5.81
CA LEU A 274 26.36 5.71 -6.38
C LEU A 274 26.01 5.57 -7.87
N PRO A 275 26.85 4.85 -8.64
CA PRO A 275 26.55 4.50 -10.03
C PRO A 275 25.16 3.86 -10.13
N SER A 276 24.31 4.42 -10.96
CA SER A 276 22.92 3.99 -11.13
C SER A 276 22.62 3.61 -12.58
N ARG A 277 21.51 2.89 -12.77
CA ARG A 277 20.94 2.62 -14.09
C ARG A 277 19.43 2.86 -14.07
N SER A 278 18.90 3.08 -15.26
CA SER A 278 17.45 3.15 -15.48
C SER A 278 16.97 1.91 -16.21
N GLU A 279 15.77 1.42 -15.82
CA GLU A 279 15.11 0.30 -16.48
C GLU A 279 13.61 0.57 -16.59
N TYR A 280 13.00 0.21 -17.73
CA TYR A 280 11.55 0.23 -17.88
C TYR A 280 11.00 -1.12 -17.43
N VAL A 281 10.13 -1.11 -16.42
CA VAL A 281 9.53 -2.33 -15.87
C VAL A 281 8.05 -2.13 -15.63
N THR A 282 7.26 -3.09 -16.07
CA THR A 282 5.86 -3.24 -15.70
C THR A 282 5.76 -4.01 -14.39
N LEU A 283 5.03 -3.43 -13.43
CA LEU A 283 4.60 -4.14 -12.23
C LEU A 283 3.14 -4.55 -12.39
N GLU A 284 2.83 -5.75 -11.97
CA GLU A 284 1.48 -6.30 -11.87
C GLU A 284 1.25 -6.80 -10.45
N CYS A 285 0.09 -6.51 -9.86
CA CYS A 285 -0.29 -7.09 -8.57
C CYS A 285 -0.68 -8.55 -8.74
N ILE A 286 -0.31 -9.42 -7.80
CA ILE A 286 -0.71 -10.84 -7.82
C ILE A 286 -2.24 -10.99 -7.71
N SER A 287 -2.93 -10.01 -7.10
CA SER A 287 -4.39 -9.94 -7.02
C SER A 287 -5.05 -9.23 -8.22
N ASN A 288 -4.32 -9.01 -9.31
CA ASN A 288 -4.91 -8.48 -10.53
C ASN A 288 -5.82 -9.51 -11.16
N ASP A 289 -7.10 -9.20 -11.32
CA ASP A 289 -8.05 -10.08 -12.00
C ASP A 289 -7.84 -10.06 -13.52
N VAL A 290 -8.41 -11.04 -14.21
CA VAL A 290 -8.44 -11.03 -15.67
C VAL A 290 -9.16 -9.76 -16.16
N GLY A 291 -8.51 -9.00 -17.05
CA GLY A 291 -9.02 -7.69 -17.50
C GLY A 291 -8.88 -6.57 -16.45
N GLY A 292 -8.21 -6.82 -15.34
CA GLY A 292 -8.02 -5.86 -14.25
C GLY A 292 -6.98 -4.78 -14.54
N HIS A 293 -6.99 -3.72 -13.71
CA HIS A 293 -6.16 -2.52 -13.89
C HIS A 293 -5.01 -2.39 -12.88
N LEU A 294 -4.72 -3.45 -12.10
CA LEU A 294 -3.61 -3.45 -11.15
C LEU A 294 -2.28 -3.79 -11.85
N MET A 295 -2.00 -3.10 -12.94
CA MET A 295 -0.78 -3.24 -13.73
C MET A 295 -0.39 -1.89 -14.31
N SER A 296 0.88 -1.51 -14.23
CA SER A 296 1.40 -0.22 -14.70
C SER A 296 2.89 -0.32 -15.05
N THR A 297 3.35 0.52 -15.98
CA THR A 297 4.75 0.59 -16.44
C THR A 297 5.37 1.91 -16.02
N ALA A 298 6.59 1.88 -15.48
CA ALA A 298 7.38 3.06 -15.20
C ALA A 298 8.85 2.87 -15.57
N ARG A 299 9.57 3.98 -15.73
CA ARG A 299 11.02 4.00 -15.75
C ARG A 299 11.54 4.14 -14.32
N TRP A 300 12.31 3.16 -13.90
CA TRP A 300 12.86 3.08 -12.55
C TRP A 300 14.35 3.35 -12.59
N THR A 301 14.84 4.27 -11.75
CA THR A 301 16.27 4.60 -11.67
C THR A 301 16.80 4.29 -10.28
N GLY A 302 17.91 3.56 -10.21
CA GLY A 302 18.51 3.17 -8.95
C GLY A 302 19.82 2.41 -9.11
N VAL A 303 20.35 1.93 -8.00
CA VAL A 303 21.60 1.20 -7.92
C VAL A 303 21.32 -0.29 -8.08
N PRO A 304 22.04 -1.03 -8.92
CA PRO A 304 21.90 -2.49 -9.00
C PRO A 304 22.16 -3.15 -7.63
N LEU A 305 21.21 -3.97 -7.19
CA LEU A 305 21.31 -4.63 -5.88
C LEU A 305 22.59 -5.46 -5.74
N ARG A 306 22.99 -6.15 -6.81
CA ARG A 306 24.22 -6.94 -6.84
C ARG A 306 25.47 -6.12 -6.52
N ASP A 307 25.52 -4.85 -6.93
CA ASP A 307 26.69 -3.99 -6.70
C ASP A 307 26.79 -3.56 -5.24
N LEU A 308 25.64 -3.30 -4.60
CA LEU A 308 25.55 -3.06 -3.16
C LEU A 308 25.96 -4.30 -2.35
N LEU A 309 25.49 -5.49 -2.74
CA LEU A 309 25.84 -6.76 -2.08
C LEU A 309 27.32 -7.08 -2.23
N ARG A 310 27.90 -6.83 -3.39
CA ARG A 310 29.33 -7.01 -3.63
C ARG A 310 30.15 -6.03 -2.80
N HIS A 311 29.76 -4.76 -2.75
CA HIS A 311 30.42 -3.73 -1.95
C HIS A 311 30.42 -4.05 -0.46
N ALA A 312 29.33 -4.64 0.04
CA ALA A 312 29.20 -5.10 1.42
C ALA A 312 29.92 -6.43 1.73
N GLY A 313 30.61 -7.01 0.77
CA GLY A 313 31.32 -8.28 0.95
C GLY A 313 30.38 -9.46 1.26
N MET A 314 29.30 -9.62 0.47
CA MET A 314 28.39 -10.76 0.62
C MET A 314 29.16 -12.09 0.51
N ARG A 315 28.91 -13.00 1.48
CA ARG A 315 29.57 -14.32 1.55
C ARG A 315 28.89 -15.35 0.67
N ASP A 316 29.65 -16.32 0.16
CA ASP A 316 29.19 -17.38 -0.75
C ASP A 316 28.11 -18.32 -0.17
N ALA A 317 27.95 -18.32 1.15
CA ALA A 317 26.93 -19.08 1.85
C ALA A 317 25.51 -18.52 1.66
N ALA A 318 25.35 -17.30 1.14
CA ALA A 318 24.06 -16.70 0.85
C ALA A 318 23.32 -17.51 -0.23
N ARG A 319 22.01 -17.67 -0.06
CA ARG A 319 21.10 -18.31 -1.04
C ARG A 319 19.89 -17.43 -1.33
N TRP A 320 19.61 -16.49 -0.44
CA TRP A 320 18.51 -15.54 -0.52
C TRP A 320 18.98 -14.16 -0.07
N VAL A 321 18.21 -13.15 -0.42
CA VAL A 321 18.37 -11.80 0.11
C VAL A 321 17.04 -11.36 0.71
N ALA A 322 17.05 -11.08 2.01
CA ALA A 322 15.90 -10.59 2.75
C ALA A 322 15.89 -9.05 2.79
N PHE A 323 14.70 -8.49 2.82
CA PHE A 323 14.44 -7.06 2.88
C PHE A 323 13.52 -6.74 4.06
N THR A 324 13.82 -5.67 4.79
CA THR A 324 12.93 -5.13 5.81
C THR A 324 12.62 -3.67 5.49
N CYS A 325 11.37 -3.28 5.64
CA CYS A 325 10.83 -2.00 5.24
C CYS A 325 10.34 -1.17 6.44
N ALA A 326 10.16 0.14 6.24
CA ALA A 326 9.76 1.05 7.31
C ALA A 326 8.35 0.78 7.86
N ASP A 327 7.51 0.10 7.09
CA ASP A 327 6.16 -0.33 7.47
C ASP A 327 6.11 -1.72 8.12
N GLY A 328 7.27 -2.30 8.44
CA GLY A 328 7.38 -3.67 8.95
C GLY A 328 7.14 -4.75 7.88
N TYR A 329 7.00 -4.38 6.60
CA TYR A 329 6.94 -5.35 5.52
C TYR A 329 8.28 -6.06 5.40
N VAL A 330 8.24 -7.38 5.31
CA VAL A 330 9.41 -8.25 5.09
C VAL A 330 9.17 -9.03 3.82
N GLU A 331 10.24 -9.24 3.04
CA GLU A 331 10.21 -10.02 1.80
C GLU A 331 11.58 -10.61 1.54
N SER A 332 11.66 -11.65 0.72
CA SER A 332 12.93 -12.19 0.26
C SER A 332 12.92 -12.58 -1.23
N LEU A 333 14.08 -12.48 -1.86
CA LEU A 333 14.32 -12.94 -3.23
C LEU A 333 15.38 -14.05 -3.22
N PRO A 334 15.24 -15.06 -4.10
CA PRO A 334 16.35 -15.98 -4.40
C PRO A 334 17.59 -15.19 -4.80
N LEU A 335 18.78 -15.65 -4.40
CA LEU A 335 20.03 -14.95 -4.68
C LEU A 335 20.25 -14.71 -6.18
N GLU A 336 19.93 -15.69 -7.02
CA GLU A 336 19.98 -15.55 -8.47
C GLU A 336 19.20 -14.33 -8.96
N GLN A 337 17.95 -14.18 -8.51
CA GLN A 337 17.10 -13.03 -8.85
C GLN A 337 17.64 -11.71 -8.28
N ALA A 338 18.18 -11.73 -7.06
CA ALA A 338 18.77 -10.55 -6.42
C ALA A 338 20.02 -10.05 -7.14
N LEU A 339 20.77 -10.95 -7.80
CA LEU A 339 21.97 -10.63 -8.55
C LEU A 339 21.71 -10.27 -10.03
N GLU A 340 20.47 -10.39 -10.49
CA GLU A 340 20.10 -9.94 -11.83
C GLU A 340 20.41 -8.45 -12.02
N PRO A 341 20.97 -8.05 -13.19
CA PRO A 341 21.31 -6.65 -13.45
C PRO A 341 20.11 -5.71 -13.36
N THR A 342 18.91 -6.23 -13.53
CA THR A 342 17.63 -5.51 -13.51
C THR A 342 16.98 -5.44 -12.14
N THR A 343 17.54 -6.10 -11.13
CA THR A 343 17.10 -5.95 -9.74
C THR A 343 17.79 -4.74 -9.12
N LEU A 344 17.01 -3.71 -8.85
CA LEU A 344 17.51 -2.38 -8.47
C LEU A 344 16.98 -1.95 -7.09
N VAL A 345 17.81 -1.23 -6.35
CA VAL A 345 17.39 -0.34 -5.26
C VAL A 345 17.11 1.01 -5.87
N VAL A 346 15.85 1.30 -6.17
CA VAL A 346 15.45 2.50 -6.91
C VAL A 346 15.07 3.64 -5.99
N TYR A 347 15.34 4.87 -6.42
CA TYR A 347 15.03 6.11 -5.73
C TYR A 347 14.34 7.15 -6.64
N LEU A 348 14.27 6.89 -7.98
CA LEU A 348 13.48 7.70 -8.92
C LEU A 348 12.46 6.82 -9.66
N MET A 349 11.34 7.43 -10.00
CA MET A 349 10.26 6.88 -10.81
C MET A 349 9.89 7.90 -11.88
N ASN A 350 10.01 7.51 -13.16
CA ASN A 350 9.79 8.40 -14.31
C ASN A 350 10.62 9.69 -14.28
N GLY A 351 11.83 9.64 -13.68
CA GLY A 351 12.75 10.77 -13.58
C GLY A 351 12.54 11.67 -12.36
N GLU A 352 11.50 11.43 -11.56
CA GLU A 352 11.20 12.15 -10.33
C GLU A 352 11.53 11.32 -9.09
N PRO A 353 11.77 11.92 -7.90
CA PRO A 353 11.82 11.17 -6.65
C PRO A 353 10.58 10.29 -6.50
N LEU A 354 10.75 9.10 -5.91
CA LEU A 354 9.63 8.21 -5.67
C LEU A 354 8.49 8.95 -4.94
N PRO A 355 7.24 8.92 -5.43
CA PRO A 355 6.12 9.36 -4.62
C PRO A 355 6.03 8.56 -3.32
N SER A 356 5.57 9.16 -2.21
CA SER A 356 5.49 8.52 -0.90
C SER A 356 4.81 7.14 -0.96
N LYS A 357 3.64 7.04 -1.61
CA LYS A 357 2.89 5.77 -1.77
C LYS A 357 3.58 4.73 -2.66
N HIS A 358 4.59 5.12 -3.43
CA HIS A 358 5.41 4.22 -4.25
C HIS A 358 6.71 3.81 -3.57
N GLY A 359 6.96 4.25 -2.32
CA GLY A 359 8.03 3.72 -1.50
C GLY A 359 9.20 4.67 -1.26
N PHE A 360 9.00 6.00 -1.36
CA PHE A 360 10.02 6.97 -0.97
C PHE A 360 10.60 6.69 0.43
N PRO A 361 11.94 6.76 0.68
CA PRO A 361 12.99 7.22 -0.25
C PRO A 361 13.52 6.17 -1.22
N ALA A 362 13.38 4.88 -0.93
CA ALA A 362 13.88 3.80 -1.78
C ALA A 362 13.02 2.53 -1.70
N ARG A 363 12.99 1.78 -2.80
CA ARG A 363 12.33 0.47 -2.88
C ARG A 363 13.13 -0.50 -3.73
N ILE A 364 12.77 -1.77 -3.66
CA ILE A 364 13.26 -2.78 -4.61
C ILE A 364 12.35 -2.78 -5.86
N ILE A 365 12.96 -2.91 -7.03
CA ILE A 365 12.32 -3.32 -8.28
C ILE A 365 13.05 -4.54 -8.79
N THR A 366 12.29 -5.61 -9.06
CA THR A 366 12.77 -6.82 -9.72
C THR A 366 11.82 -7.19 -10.85
N THR A 367 12.34 -7.84 -11.89
CA THR A 367 11.58 -8.17 -13.11
C THR A 367 10.95 -9.56 -13.04
N GLY A 368 9.83 -9.77 -13.73
CA GLY A 368 9.20 -11.09 -13.91
C GLY A 368 8.43 -11.63 -12.70
N ARG A 369 8.37 -10.87 -11.60
CA ARG A 369 7.63 -11.25 -10.39
C ARG A 369 6.54 -10.22 -10.09
N TYR A 370 5.45 -10.70 -9.48
CA TYR A 370 4.37 -9.82 -9.05
C TYR A 370 4.82 -8.77 -8.04
N GLY A 371 4.06 -7.68 -7.95
CA GLY A 371 4.37 -6.49 -7.16
C GLY A 371 4.73 -6.74 -5.70
N MET A 372 4.24 -7.84 -5.10
CA MET A 372 4.57 -8.22 -3.72
C MET A 372 6.09 -8.45 -3.52
N LYS A 373 6.80 -8.91 -4.54
CA LYS A 373 8.27 -9.10 -4.51
C LYS A 373 9.07 -7.81 -4.72
N ASN A 374 8.41 -6.66 -4.73
CA ASN A 374 8.99 -5.34 -4.94
C ASN A 374 8.77 -4.43 -3.71
N PRO A 375 9.37 -4.76 -2.52
CA PRO A 375 9.13 -4.07 -1.26
C PRO A 375 9.42 -2.57 -1.32
N LYS A 376 8.54 -1.77 -0.68
CA LYS A 376 8.56 -0.31 -0.62
C LYS A 376 9.16 0.17 0.72
N TRP A 377 9.60 1.42 0.78
CA TRP A 377 10.16 2.05 2.02
C TRP A 377 11.30 1.25 2.63
N LEU A 378 12.22 0.80 1.80
CA LEU A 378 13.32 -0.09 2.15
C LEU A 378 14.19 0.47 3.28
N ARG A 379 14.56 -0.37 4.26
CA ARG A 379 15.42 -0.04 5.40
C ARG A 379 16.63 -0.94 5.51
N THR A 380 16.46 -2.23 5.22
CA THR A 380 17.52 -3.21 5.45
C THR A 380 17.56 -4.22 4.31
N ILE A 381 18.75 -4.57 3.91
CA ILE A 381 19.09 -5.66 2.98
C ILE A 381 19.95 -6.65 3.74
N GLU A 382 19.58 -7.92 3.75
CA GLU A 382 20.28 -8.95 4.50
C GLU A 382 20.41 -10.25 3.67
N PRO A 383 21.62 -10.62 3.24
CA PRO A 383 21.89 -11.94 2.66
C PRO A 383 21.65 -13.04 3.69
N VAL A 384 20.88 -14.07 3.34
CA VAL A 384 20.48 -15.16 4.24
C VAL A 384 20.61 -16.53 3.55
N GLN A 385 20.62 -17.63 4.33
CA GLN A 385 20.73 -18.98 3.80
C GLN A 385 19.39 -19.60 3.38
N ALA A 386 18.30 -19.14 3.97
CA ALA A 386 16.95 -19.65 3.73
C ALA A 386 15.99 -18.50 3.41
N PRO A 387 14.87 -18.76 2.72
CA PRO A 387 13.86 -17.75 2.44
C PRO A 387 13.26 -17.23 3.74
N VAL A 388 12.95 -15.94 3.75
CA VAL A 388 12.14 -15.30 4.80
C VAL A 388 10.75 -15.08 4.21
N GLU A 389 9.75 -15.73 4.80
CA GLU A 389 8.37 -15.58 4.37
C GLU A 389 7.89 -14.15 4.59
N GLY A 390 7.43 -13.51 3.54
CA GLY A 390 6.84 -12.20 3.53
C GLY A 390 5.43 -12.16 4.12
N PHE A 391 4.87 -10.95 4.21
CA PHE A 391 3.51 -10.76 4.73
C PHE A 391 2.46 -11.52 3.93
N TRP A 392 2.51 -11.44 2.59
CA TRP A 392 1.53 -12.07 1.71
C TRP A 392 1.69 -13.58 1.63
N GLU A 393 2.92 -14.07 1.71
CA GLU A 393 3.22 -15.51 1.73
C GLU A 393 2.64 -16.19 2.97
N LYS A 394 2.76 -15.53 4.14
CA LYS A 394 2.12 -15.98 5.38
C LYS A 394 0.59 -16.02 5.29
N GLN A 395 0.00 -15.27 4.34
CA GLN A 395 -1.42 -15.32 4.01
C GLN A 395 -1.74 -16.37 2.93
N GLY A 396 -0.77 -17.18 2.52
CA GLY A 396 -0.94 -18.27 1.56
C GLY A 396 -0.78 -17.88 0.09
N TRP A 397 -0.34 -16.65 -0.23
CA TRP A 397 0.01 -16.29 -1.59
C TRP A 397 1.33 -16.97 -2.03
N SER A 398 1.50 -17.13 -3.34
CA SER A 398 2.65 -17.81 -3.92
C SER A 398 3.98 -17.20 -3.49
N THR A 399 4.90 -18.02 -3.02
CA THR A 399 6.27 -17.62 -2.68
C THR A 399 7.10 -17.29 -3.91
N GLU A 400 6.84 -17.95 -5.03
CA GLU A 400 7.52 -17.66 -6.29
C GLU A 400 7.00 -16.36 -6.91
N ALA A 401 5.69 -16.12 -6.84
CA ALA A 401 5.01 -14.94 -7.36
C ALA A 401 5.43 -14.59 -8.80
N LEU A 402 5.58 -15.59 -9.66
CA LEU A 402 5.95 -15.42 -11.07
C LEU A 402 4.76 -14.88 -11.87
N VAL A 403 5.00 -13.83 -12.65
CA VAL A 403 3.97 -13.21 -13.51
C VAL A 403 3.51 -14.21 -14.57
N LYS A 404 2.20 -14.41 -14.66
CA LYS A 404 1.57 -15.23 -15.70
C LYS A 404 1.37 -14.42 -16.98
N THR A 405 1.21 -15.11 -18.10
CA THR A 405 0.86 -14.45 -19.37
C THR A 405 -0.59 -13.94 -19.27
N THR A 406 -0.77 -12.63 -19.47
CA THR A 406 -2.06 -11.94 -19.41
C THR A 406 -2.25 -11.02 -20.61
N SER A 407 -3.50 -10.76 -20.97
CA SER A 407 -3.89 -9.77 -21.97
C SER A 407 -5.21 -9.13 -21.55
N ARG A 408 -5.40 -7.83 -21.89
CA ARG A 408 -6.54 -7.01 -21.49
C ARG A 408 -7.00 -6.15 -22.66
N ILE A 409 -8.32 -5.97 -22.76
CA ILE A 409 -8.97 -5.06 -23.71
C ILE A 409 -9.23 -3.72 -22.99
N ASP A 410 -8.60 -2.65 -23.46
CA ASP A 410 -8.80 -1.29 -22.93
C ASP A 410 -9.73 -0.47 -23.83
N LEU A 411 -9.74 -0.80 -25.12
CA LEU A 411 -10.60 -0.20 -26.13
C LEU A 411 -11.40 -1.26 -26.88
N PRO A 412 -12.68 -1.01 -27.15
CA PRO A 412 -13.53 0.05 -26.61
C PRO A 412 -13.69 -0.08 -25.09
N THR A 413 -13.96 1.04 -24.41
CA THR A 413 -14.27 0.99 -22.98
C THR A 413 -15.57 0.25 -22.73
N GLU A 414 -15.70 -0.41 -21.59
CA GLU A 414 -16.89 -1.16 -21.22
C GLU A 414 -18.15 -0.26 -21.29
N HIS A 415 -19.24 -0.80 -21.84
CA HIS A 415 -20.50 -0.08 -22.08
C HIS A 415 -20.44 1.07 -23.11
N GLN A 416 -19.31 1.26 -23.81
CA GLN A 416 -19.25 2.23 -24.90
C GLN A 416 -20.17 1.79 -26.05
N ARG A 417 -20.98 2.72 -26.58
CA ARG A 417 -21.61 2.55 -27.86
C ARG A 417 -20.56 2.66 -28.95
N VAL A 418 -20.54 1.66 -29.82
CA VAL A 418 -19.45 1.56 -30.79
C VAL A 418 -20.01 1.71 -32.20
N THR A 419 -19.24 2.39 -33.05
CA THR A 419 -19.52 2.51 -34.47
C THR A 419 -19.11 1.25 -35.22
N PRO A 420 -19.60 1.02 -36.47
CA PRO A 420 -19.18 -0.12 -37.28
C PRO A 420 -17.65 -0.23 -37.47
N ASP A 421 -16.92 0.90 -37.50
CA ASP A 421 -15.46 0.93 -37.52
C ASP A 421 -14.94 0.78 -36.09
N LEU A 422 -14.74 -0.46 -35.69
CA LEU A 422 -14.32 -0.83 -34.32
C LEU A 422 -12.80 -0.96 -34.24
N THR A 423 -12.18 -0.16 -33.38
CA THR A 423 -10.78 -0.37 -32.99
C THR A 423 -10.76 -0.98 -31.58
N PHE A 424 -10.25 -2.20 -31.50
CA PHE A 424 -9.87 -2.85 -30.26
C PHE A 424 -8.43 -2.53 -29.95
N GLY A 425 -8.10 -2.43 -28.66
CA GLY A 425 -6.72 -2.24 -28.22
C GLY A 425 -6.57 -2.48 -26.74
N GLY A 426 -5.34 -2.67 -26.30
CA GLY A 426 -5.04 -2.91 -24.90
C GLY A 426 -3.59 -3.28 -24.68
N VAL A 427 -3.35 -4.01 -23.61
CA VAL A 427 -2.01 -4.44 -23.20
C VAL A 427 -1.92 -5.96 -23.06
N ALA A 428 -0.73 -6.50 -23.27
CA ALA A 428 -0.40 -7.88 -22.95
C ALA A 428 0.95 -7.93 -22.22
N PHE A 429 1.09 -8.82 -21.25
CA PHE A 429 2.27 -8.92 -20.42
C PHE A 429 2.56 -10.37 -20.03
N ALA A 430 3.86 -10.72 -19.91
CA ALA A 430 4.32 -12.06 -19.53
C ALA A 430 5.60 -12.01 -18.68
N GLY A 431 5.77 -10.97 -17.88
CA GLY A 431 6.98 -10.80 -17.07
C GLY A 431 8.24 -10.64 -17.93
N THR A 432 9.24 -11.51 -17.73
CA THR A 432 10.51 -11.49 -18.48
C THR A 432 10.45 -12.27 -19.79
N ARG A 433 9.34 -12.96 -20.09
CA ARG A 433 9.22 -13.78 -21.32
C ARG A 433 8.87 -12.96 -22.55
N GLY A 434 8.42 -11.71 -22.38
CA GLY A 434 7.94 -10.87 -23.47
C GLY A 434 6.66 -11.39 -24.13
N ILE A 435 6.15 -10.66 -25.12
CA ILE A 435 4.96 -11.04 -25.91
C ILE A 435 5.33 -11.20 -27.37
N LYS A 436 5.05 -12.38 -27.92
CA LYS A 436 5.29 -12.71 -29.31
C LYS A 436 4.10 -12.41 -30.21
N ARG A 437 2.87 -12.60 -29.72
CA ARG A 437 1.64 -12.42 -30.47
C ARG A 437 0.47 -12.12 -29.54
N VAL A 438 -0.45 -11.29 -30.02
CA VAL A 438 -1.77 -11.10 -29.42
C VAL A 438 -2.81 -11.39 -30.49
N GLU A 439 -3.89 -12.07 -30.12
CA GLU A 439 -4.97 -12.44 -31.02
C GLU A 439 -6.30 -12.04 -30.39
N LEU A 440 -7.17 -11.46 -31.21
CA LEU A 440 -8.53 -11.07 -30.85
C LEU A 440 -9.53 -12.00 -31.55
N SER A 441 -10.51 -12.48 -30.81
CA SER A 441 -11.72 -13.07 -31.36
C SER A 441 -12.87 -12.08 -31.18
N THR A 442 -13.79 -11.98 -32.13
CA THR A 442 -15.01 -11.18 -32.06
C THR A 442 -16.28 -12.03 -32.14
N ASP A 443 -16.14 -13.34 -32.15
CA ASP A 443 -17.20 -14.35 -32.30
C ASP A 443 -17.21 -15.36 -31.11
N GLY A 444 -16.72 -14.94 -29.95
CA GLY A 444 -16.72 -15.75 -28.74
C GLY A 444 -15.67 -16.87 -28.72
N GLY A 445 -14.60 -16.73 -29.52
CA GLY A 445 -13.49 -17.69 -29.54
C GLY A 445 -13.50 -18.67 -30.69
N ALA A 446 -14.47 -18.55 -31.62
CA ALA A 446 -14.56 -19.44 -32.77
C ALA A 446 -13.44 -19.16 -33.79
N THR A 447 -13.14 -17.89 -34.04
CA THR A 447 -12.01 -17.49 -34.90
C THR A 447 -11.10 -16.49 -34.16
N TRP A 448 -9.81 -16.50 -34.50
CA TRP A 448 -8.80 -15.66 -33.90
C TRP A 448 -8.03 -14.89 -34.97
N LEU A 449 -7.89 -13.59 -34.76
CA LEU A 449 -7.25 -12.67 -35.68
C LEU A 449 -6.03 -12.05 -35.00
N PRO A 450 -4.88 -12.03 -35.68
CA PRO A 450 -3.69 -11.41 -35.12
C PRO A 450 -3.89 -9.90 -34.99
N ALA A 451 -3.54 -9.38 -33.83
CA ALA A 451 -3.48 -7.95 -33.57
C ALA A 451 -2.10 -7.39 -33.95
N GLU A 452 -2.08 -6.10 -34.17
CA GLU A 452 -0.87 -5.33 -34.37
C GLU A 452 -0.22 -5.06 -33.00
N LEU A 453 1.12 -5.20 -32.91
CA LEU A 453 1.88 -4.99 -31.68
C LEU A 453 2.74 -3.75 -31.80
N GLU A 454 2.80 -2.94 -30.73
CA GLU A 454 3.83 -1.93 -30.59
C GLU A 454 5.10 -2.49 -30.01
N ARG A 455 6.23 -1.87 -30.34
CA ARG A 455 7.51 -2.19 -29.72
C ARG A 455 7.43 -1.84 -28.21
N PRO A 456 7.67 -2.80 -27.30
CA PRO A 456 7.70 -2.52 -25.87
C PRO A 456 8.89 -1.62 -25.52
N LEU A 457 8.78 -0.85 -24.44
CA LEU A 457 9.86 0.05 -23.97
C LEU A 457 11.11 -0.72 -23.51
N SER A 458 10.91 -1.94 -23.03
CA SER A 458 11.97 -2.90 -22.68
C SER A 458 11.43 -4.33 -22.76
N PRO A 459 12.27 -5.37 -22.68
CA PRO A 459 11.81 -6.76 -22.56
C PRO A 459 10.96 -7.04 -21.30
N TYR A 460 10.95 -6.13 -20.33
CA TYR A 460 10.29 -6.25 -19.02
C TYR A 460 9.01 -5.43 -18.92
N THR A 461 8.55 -4.87 -20.06
CA THR A 461 7.32 -4.06 -20.07
C THR A 461 6.19 -4.78 -20.80
N TRP A 462 4.99 -4.33 -20.55
CA TRP A 462 3.84 -4.71 -21.35
C TRP A 462 4.02 -4.34 -22.80
N THR A 463 3.34 -5.07 -23.67
CA THR A 463 3.24 -4.81 -25.11
C THR A 463 1.85 -4.25 -25.39
N LEU A 464 1.79 -3.09 -26.01
CA LEU A 464 0.55 -2.51 -26.52
C LEU A 464 0.14 -3.24 -27.79
N TRP A 465 -1.17 -3.45 -27.94
CA TRP A 465 -1.73 -4.11 -29.11
C TRP A 465 -3.00 -3.41 -29.56
N TYR A 466 -3.30 -3.44 -30.86
CA TYR A 466 -4.55 -2.95 -31.42
C TYR A 466 -4.94 -3.71 -32.69
N LEU A 467 -6.26 -3.67 -33.01
CA LEU A 467 -6.84 -4.27 -34.21
C LEU A 467 -8.11 -3.52 -34.59
N THR A 468 -8.17 -3.01 -35.83
CA THR A 468 -9.38 -2.38 -36.37
C THR A 468 -10.18 -3.37 -37.18
N ARG A 469 -11.50 -3.42 -36.96
CA ARG A 469 -12.46 -4.34 -37.62
C ARG A 469 -13.73 -3.63 -37.98
N GLN A 470 -14.33 -4.06 -39.10
CA GLN A 470 -15.67 -3.71 -39.46
C GLN A 470 -16.67 -4.62 -38.74
N ALA A 471 -17.67 -4.05 -38.11
CA ALA A 471 -18.78 -4.75 -37.49
C ALA A 471 -20.09 -4.33 -38.11
N ARG A 472 -21.06 -5.23 -38.12
CA ARG A 472 -22.40 -4.94 -38.68
C ARG A 472 -23.21 -4.09 -37.71
N ARG A 473 -23.85 -3.03 -38.20
CA ARG A 473 -24.79 -2.23 -37.40
C ARG A 473 -25.88 -3.11 -36.79
N GLY A 474 -26.23 -2.83 -35.55
CA GLY A 474 -27.22 -3.59 -34.79
C GLY A 474 -26.74 -4.97 -34.30
N SER A 475 -25.47 -5.32 -34.52
CA SER A 475 -24.91 -6.59 -34.04
C SER A 475 -24.36 -6.48 -32.60
N GLN A 476 -24.27 -7.64 -31.96
CA GLN A 476 -23.52 -7.84 -30.72
C GLN A 476 -22.16 -8.44 -31.04
N VAL A 477 -21.13 -7.88 -30.47
CA VAL A 477 -19.73 -8.37 -30.58
C VAL A 477 -19.31 -8.97 -29.25
N SER A 478 -18.91 -10.23 -29.26
CA SER A 478 -18.30 -10.90 -28.09
C SER A 478 -16.79 -10.99 -28.31
N ALA A 479 -16.07 -10.01 -27.78
CA ALA A 479 -14.62 -9.90 -27.91
C ALA A 479 -13.91 -10.72 -26.84
N LEU A 480 -12.91 -11.49 -27.25
CA LEU A 480 -11.96 -12.21 -26.40
C LEU A 480 -10.55 -11.88 -26.85
N VAL A 481 -9.63 -11.70 -25.92
CA VAL A 481 -8.22 -11.50 -26.24
C VAL A 481 -7.36 -12.57 -25.58
N ARG A 482 -6.32 -13.02 -26.31
CA ARG A 482 -5.28 -13.91 -25.77
C ARG A 482 -3.90 -13.50 -26.27
N ALA A 483 -2.89 -13.75 -25.44
CA ALA A 483 -1.50 -13.53 -25.80
C ALA A 483 -0.75 -14.85 -25.95
N THR A 484 0.31 -14.83 -26.77
CA THR A 484 1.36 -15.86 -26.82
C THR A 484 2.65 -15.20 -26.37
N ASP A 485 3.30 -15.74 -25.37
CA ASP A 485 4.55 -15.19 -24.86
C ASP A 485 5.75 -15.53 -25.75
N GLY A 486 6.92 -14.97 -25.42
CA GLY A 486 8.15 -15.14 -26.20
C GLY A 486 8.67 -16.58 -26.25
N THR A 487 8.27 -17.46 -25.33
CA THR A 487 8.58 -18.89 -25.35
C THR A 487 7.69 -19.66 -26.32
N GLY A 488 6.62 -19.05 -26.80
CA GLY A 488 5.61 -19.67 -27.63
C GLY A 488 4.43 -20.27 -26.86
N ALA A 489 4.40 -20.12 -25.53
CA ALA A 489 3.28 -20.57 -24.72
C ALA A 489 2.08 -19.63 -24.89
N VAL A 490 0.91 -20.21 -25.18
CA VAL A 490 -0.34 -19.46 -25.31
C VAL A 490 -0.94 -19.26 -23.92
N GLN A 491 -1.46 -18.06 -23.66
CA GLN A 491 -2.26 -17.76 -22.46
C GLN A 491 -3.36 -18.80 -22.30
N THR A 492 -3.54 -19.32 -21.09
CA THR A 492 -4.56 -20.34 -20.82
C THR A 492 -5.97 -19.76 -20.86
N ALA A 493 -6.90 -20.50 -21.44
CA ALA A 493 -8.33 -20.15 -21.42
C ALA A 493 -8.99 -20.47 -20.07
N ALA A 494 -8.39 -21.36 -19.27
CA ALA A 494 -8.92 -21.74 -17.97
C ALA A 494 -8.96 -20.54 -17.03
N SER A 495 -10.17 -20.11 -16.64
CA SER A 495 -10.37 -19.00 -15.72
C SER A 495 -10.14 -19.45 -14.28
N THR A 496 -9.25 -18.77 -13.58
CA THR A 496 -9.02 -18.94 -12.14
C THR A 496 -9.00 -17.59 -11.45
N ALA A 497 -9.41 -17.55 -10.18
CA ALA A 497 -9.23 -16.40 -9.31
C ALA A 497 -7.74 -16.07 -9.13
N SER A 498 -7.46 -14.87 -8.68
CA SER A 498 -6.09 -14.39 -8.44
C SER A 498 -5.37 -15.13 -7.31
N TYR A 499 -6.11 -15.54 -6.26
CA TYR A 499 -5.55 -16.34 -5.17
C TYR A 499 -5.37 -17.81 -5.57
N PRO A 500 -4.23 -18.47 -5.25
CA PRO A 500 -3.06 -17.94 -4.52
C PRO A 500 -1.93 -17.42 -5.43
N ALA A 501 -1.98 -17.62 -6.74
CA ALA A 501 -0.82 -17.50 -7.63
C ALA A 501 -1.04 -16.62 -8.87
N GLY A 502 -1.95 -15.68 -8.79
CA GLY A 502 -2.36 -14.81 -9.90
C GLY A 502 -3.49 -15.40 -10.75
N SER A 503 -4.33 -14.55 -11.32
CA SER A 503 -5.45 -14.93 -12.15
C SER A 503 -5.04 -15.55 -13.49
N THR A 504 -5.90 -16.34 -14.09
CA THR A 504 -5.75 -16.85 -15.46
C THR A 504 -7.09 -16.80 -16.19
N GLY A 505 -7.07 -16.77 -17.52
CA GLY A 505 -8.24 -16.70 -18.38
C GLY A 505 -8.05 -15.66 -19.46
N TYR A 506 -9.02 -15.55 -20.37
CA TYR A 506 -9.06 -14.53 -21.41
C TYR A 506 -9.93 -13.36 -20.94
N ASP A 507 -9.51 -12.11 -21.18
CA ASP A 507 -10.39 -10.96 -20.98
C ASP A 507 -11.47 -10.98 -22.05
N ALA A 508 -12.72 -10.83 -21.59
CA ALA A 508 -13.94 -10.94 -22.39
C ALA A 508 -14.77 -9.67 -22.26
N ARG A 509 -15.15 -9.07 -23.39
CA ARG A 509 -15.97 -7.87 -23.44
C ARG A 509 -17.15 -8.06 -24.42
N ARG A 510 -18.27 -7.40 -24.15
CA ARG A 510 -19.43 -7.41 -25.02
C ARG A 510 -19.82 -5.99 -25.41
N PHE A 511 -20.02 -5.76 -26.69
CA PHE A 511 -20.35 -4.45 -27.24
C PHE A 511 -21.58 -4.54 -28.13
N SER A 512 -22.40 -3.48 -28.13
CA SER A 512 -23.49 -3.26 -29.10
C SER A 512 -23.03 -2.29 -30.17
N VAL A 513 -23.21 -2.61 -31.44
CA VAL A 513 -22.81 -1.79 -32.59
C VAL A 513 -23.99 -0.95 -33.03
N ASP A 514 -23.88 0.39 -32.99
CA ASP A 514 -24.93 1.34 -33.38
C ASP A 514 -25.06 1.50 -34.92
#